data_67d3a80cd2e3feca5305808d41b4ca12
#
_entry.id   67d3a80cd2e3feca5305808d41b4ca12
#
_cell.length_a   1.000
_cell.length_b   1.000
_cell.length_c   1.000
_cell.angle_alpha   90.00
_cell.angle_beta   90.00
_cell.angle_gamma   90.00
#
_symmetry.space_group_name_H-M   'P 1'
#
loop_
_entity.id
_entity.type
_entity.pdbx_description
1 polymer ?
#
loop_
_entity_poly.entity_id
_entity_poly.type
_entity_poly.pdbx_seq_one_letter_code
_entity_poly.pdbx_strand_id
1 'polypeptide(L)'
;QIVRTLKAKDAETKLNKLITLAITMLLAVTILMALCTPLLTKLYVNGSPETMALATSFTLWCMPQIFFYGLYTVVGQILAAKDHFTAYAWSSVGANIISCIGFGTFIALFGRATEHPLDFWTADKIALTAGTWTLGVAFQALVLFIPLTKIGLKYRPIFGLRGIGLRSMGPVAAWSVGIVVIDQLANIVITRTSTNAPMLAQQQFGINPLDVAGNASYQNAYMLPYSLIAVSLATAIFPKISRAVADHNIAEARIDLSQALRNMGVIMCYFAVAFVVMPVPIILALLPSVSVREAILMAGPLVTLGVGLPFASAYLIIQRTFYAFEDGKSPFIFMLFAMGIQAVSVIIGAKLLPPTEWTTMIGMVGAMSYILPIPILYAMLRKRFENNIDGPRIAISYLKSIGAAVATMFIGVTVRDSVYQLVGAQIGAVDGHMNWIQAVACAALLAIVAFIVYVGMLRLLRSEEFKEAIALISSRIPGLRKPTSPNDRLEQDDAENGE
;
A
#
# COMPACT_ATOMS: atom_id res chain seq x y z
N GLN A 1 2.00 -5.60 23.40
CA GLN A 1 1.79 -4.93 24.71
C GLN A 1 0.30 -4.95 25.11
N ILE A 2 -0.62 -4.53 24.22
CA ILE A 2 -2.07 -4.57 24.50
C ILE A 2 -2.49 -5.96 24.97
N VAL A 3 -2.09 -7.03 24.26
CA VAL A 3 -2.38 -8.42 24.62
C VAL A 3 -1.78 -8.81 25.98
N ARG A 4 -0.53 -8.38 26.27
CA ARG A 4 0.11 -8.59 27.59
C ARG A 4 -0.64 -7.84 28.70
N THR A 5 -1.10 -6.62 28.41
CA THR A 5 -1.85 -5.79 29.36
C THR A 5 -3.21 -6.40 29.68
N LEU A 6 -3.88 -7.00 28.69
CA LEU A 6 -5.18 -7.66 28.87
C LEU A 6 -5.14 -8.89 29.80
N LYS A 7 -3.97 -9.53 29.96
CA LYS A 7 -3.76 -10.68 30.86
C LYS A 7 -3.40 -10.28 32.31
N ALA A 8 -3.23 -8.99 32.58
CA ALA A 8 -2.82 -8.51 33.91
C ALA A 8 -4.02 -8.33 34.85
N LYS A 9 -3.80 -8.50 36.17
CA LYS A 9 -4.83 -8.31 37.23
C LYS A 9 -5.49 -6.92 37.18
N ASP A 10 -4.77 -5.88 36.71
CA ASP A 10 -5.25 -4.49 36.60
C ASP A 10 -5.40 -4.04 35.14
N ALA A 11 -5.90 -4.94 34.27
CA ALA A 11 -5.97 -4.73 32.83
C ALA A 11 -6.73 -3.44 32.44
N GLU A 12 -7.86 -3.18 33.05
CA GLU A 12 -8.70 -2.01 32.76
C GLU A 12 -7.99 -0.70 33.10
N THR A 13 -7.37 -0.61 34.27
CA THR A 13 -6.62 0.58 34.70
C THR A 13 -5.42 0.85 33.78
N LYS A 14 -4.68 -0.19 33.39
CA LYS A 14 -3.54 -0.07 32.49
C LYS A 14 -3.95 0.33 31.07
N LEU A 15 -5.08 -0.22 30.56
CA LEU A 15 -5.64 0.17 29.27
C LEU A 15 -6.14 1.61 29.28
N ASN A 16 -6.83 2.05 30.33
CA ASN A 16 -7.29 3.42 30.47
C ASN A 16 -6.10 4.41 30.51
N LYS A 17 -5.02 4.07 31.22
CA LYS A 17 -3.77 4.87 31.19
C LYS A 17 -3.17 4.93 29.77
N LEU A 18 -3.12 3.81 29.04
CA LEU A 18 -2.57 3.74 27.70
C LEU A 18 -3.39 4.55 26.71
N ILE A 19 -4.72 4.46 26.77
CA ILE A 19 -5.63 5.25 25.93
C ILE A 19 -5.50 6.75 26.26
N THR A 20 -5.44 7.12 27.55
CA THR A 20 -5.30 8.52 27.97
C THR A 20 -3.97 9.09 27.51
N LEU A 21 -2.88 8.33 27.63
CA LEU A 21 -1.57 8.74 27.13
C LEU A 21 -1.60 8.93 25.60
N ALA A 22 -2.18 7.98 24.87
CA ALA A 22 -2.31 8.08 23.42
C ALA A 22 -3.13 9.31 23.01
N ILE A 23 -4.29 9.55 23.62
CA ILE A 23 -5.13 10.72 23.36
C ILE A 23 -4.33 12.02 23.62
N THR A 24 -3.63 12.12 24.74
CA THR A 24 -2.87 13.31 25.11
C THR A 24 -1.72 13.56 24.13
N MET A 25 -0.98 12.52 23.75
CA MET A 25 0.11 12.65 22.78
C MET A 25 -0.40 12.99 21.39
N LEU A 26 -1.47 12.34 20.92
CA LEU A 26 -2.08 12.59 19.62
C LEU A 26 -2.61 14.02 19.54
N LEU A 27 -3.27 14.51 20.58
CA LEU A 27 -3.77 15.87 20.64
C LEU A 27 -2.62 16.89 20.59
N ALA A 28 -1.58 16.68 21.38
CA ALA A 28 -0.40 17.54 21.38
C ALA A 28 0.28 17.58 19.99
N VAL A 29 0.46 16.43 19.34
CA VAL A 29 1.04 16.34 17.99
C VAL A 29 0.13 17.02 16.98
N THR A 30 -1.18 16.81 17.04
CA THR A 30 -2.15 17.44 16.13
C THR A 30 -2.11 18.95 16.24
N ILE A 31 -2.11 19.50 17.45
CA ILE A 31 -2.02 20.95 17.69
C ILE A 31 -0.69 21.50 17.15
N LEU A 32 0.42 20.82 17.45
CA LEU A 32 1.73 21.22 16.95
C LEU A 32 1.76 21.24 15.41
N MET A 33 1.26 20.19 14.77
CA MET A 33 1.22 20.09 13.31
C MET A 33 0.28 21.14 12.70
N ALA A 34 -0.86 21.43 13.35
CA ALA A 34 -1.78 22.48 12.91
C ALA A 34 -1.10 23.87 12.98
N LEU A 35 -0.36 24.16 14.04
CA LEU A 35 0.41 25.41 14.16
C LEU A 35 1.54 25.50 13.12
N CYS A 36 2.15 24.36 12.78
CA CYS A 36 3.20 24.28 11.77
C CYS A 36 2.68 24.19 10.32
N THR A 37 1.36 24.18 10.10
CA THR A 37 0.76 24.00 8.75
C THR A 37 1.35 24.93 7.69
N PRO A 38 1.52 26.24 7.88
CA PRO A 38 2.10 27.11 6.85
C PRO A 38 3.54 26.73 6.49
N LEU A 39 4.33 26.27 7.47
CA LEU A 39 5.69 25.80 7.25
C LEU A 39 5.70 24.48 6.46
N LEU A 40 4.83 23.55 6.83
CA LEU A 40 4.68 22.26 6.15
C LEU A 40 4.24 22.48 4.70
N THR A 41 3.27 23.34 4.45
CA THR A 41 2.82 23.64 3.10
C THR A 41 3.96 24.17 2.23
N LYS A 42 4.78 25.11 2.74
CA LYS A 42 5.99 25.59 2.05
C LYS A 42 7.03 24.51 1.80
N LEU A 43 7.07 23.49 2.66
CA LEU A 43 8.03 22.40 2.53
C LEU A 43 7.66 21.45 1.37
N TYR A 44 6.37 21.22 1.15
CA TYR A 44 5.87 20.25 0.15
C TYR A 44 5.50 20.90 -1.19
N VAL A 45 4.97 22.13 -1.17
CA VAL A 45 4.42 22.80 -2.36
C VAL A 45 5.21 24.06 -2.66
N ASN A 46 5.57 24.26 -3.93
CA ASN A 46 6.03 25.55 -4.47
C ASN A 46 4.95 26.07 -5.42
N GLY A 47 4.58 27.33 -5.28
CA GLY A 47 3.56 27.92 -6.13
C GLY A 47 3.35 29.40 -5.84
N SER A 48 2.36 30.01 -6.52
CA SER A 48 1.94 31.38 -6.25
C SER A 48 1.44 31.55 -4.81
N PRO A 49 1.41 32.76 -4.26
CA PRO A 49 0.82 33.02 -2.93
C PRO A 49 -0.60 32.48 -2.80
N GLU A 50 -1.40 32.52 -3.86
CA GLU A 50 -2.77 31.96 -3.91
C GLU A 50 -2.80 30.45 -3.80
N THR A 51 -1.94 29.74 -4.57
CA THR A 51 -1.78 28.29 -4.47
C THR A 51 -1.35 27.89 -3.06
N MET A 52 -0.42 28.64 -2.46
CA MET A 52 0.05 28.38 -1.09
C MET A 52 -1.06 28.59 -0.06
N ALA A 53 -1.87 29.67 -0.19
CA ALA A 53 -2.99 29.93 0.69
C ALA A 53 -4.05 28.80 0.59
N LEU A 54 -4.39 28.41 -0.62
CA LEU A 54 -5.32 27.31 -0.88
C LEU A 54 -4.83 25.99 -0.26
N ALA A 55 -3.59 25.60 -0.54
CA ALA A 55 -2.99 24.37 0.00
C ALA A 55 -2.93 24.41 1.53
N THR A 56 -2.62 25.56 2.13
CA THR A 56 -2.61 25.75 3.60
C THR A 56 -4.01 25.56 4.18
N SER A 57 -5.04 26.12 3.54
CA SER A 57 -6.43 26.00 4.00
C SER A 57 -6.92 24.56 3.96
N PHE A 58 -6.69 23.84 2.86
CA PHE A 58 -7.02 22.41 2.77
C PHE A 58 -6.28 21.58 3.83
N THR A 59 -4.97 21.82 3.98
CA THR A 59 -4.13 21.11 4.95
C THR A 59 -4.65 21.34 6.37
N LEU A 60 -5.02 22.57 6.72
CA LEU A 60 -5.53 22.89 8.05
C LEU A 60 -6.82 22.12 8.39
N TRP A 61 -7.75 22.01 7.42
CA TRP A 61 -8.96 21.18 7.57
C TRP A 61 -8.69 19.70 7.74
N CYS A 62 -7.57 19.20 7.19
CA CYS A 62 -7.16 17.82 7.31
C CYS A 62 -6.34 17.53 8.59
N MET A 63 -5.77 18.54 9.27
CA MET A 63 -4.94 18.32 10.47
C MET A 63 -5.61 17.52 11.58
N PRO A 64 -6.92 17.70 11.90
CA PRO A 64 -7.59 16.86 12.91
C PRO A 64 -7.62 15.38 12.58
N GLN A 65 -7.42 14.98 11.32
CA GLN A 65 -7.35 13.58 10.94
C GLN A 65 -6.19 12.85 11.60
N ILE A 66 -5.08 13.54 11.93
CA ILE A 66 -3.92 12.97 12.65
C ILE A 66 -4.39 12.40 14.00
N PHE A 67 -5.19 13.18 14.73
CA PHE A 67 -5.77 12.75 15.99
C PHE A 67 -6.70 11.55 15.83
N PHE A 68 -7.64 11.65 14.90
CA PHE A 68 -8.66 10.61 14.71
C PHE A 68 -8.11 9.31 14.14
N TYR A 69 -7.17 9.34 13.18
CA TYR A 69 -6.50 8.12 12.70
C TYR A 69 -5.65 7.45 13.79
N GLY A 70 -4.95 8.24 14.59
CA GLY A 70 -4.22 7.71 15.74
C GLY A 70 -5.16 7.05 16.75
N LEU A 71 -6.26 7.71 17.09
CA LEU A 71 -7.27 7.20 18.00
C LEU A 71 -7.93 5.91 17.46
N TYR A 72 -8.31 5.91 16.16
CA TYR A 72 -8.81 4.73 15.46
C TYR A 72 -7.84 3.54 15.58
N THR A 73 -6.56 3.79 15.36
CA THR A 73 -5.54 2.73 15.43
C THR A 73 -5.43 2.16 16.85
N VAL A 74 -5.37 3.02 17.87
CA VAL A 74 -5.24 2.57 19.28
C VAL A 74 -6.46 1.79 19.72
N VAL A 75 -7.66 2.32 19.51
CA VAL A 75 -8.93 1.66 19.91
C VAL A 75 -9.15 0.39 19.08
N GLY A 76 -8.87 0.44 17.77
CA GLY A 76 -8.96 -0.71 16.87
C GLY A 76 -8.06 -1.87 17.28
N GLN A 77 -6.82 -1.60 17.70
CA GLN A 77 -5.92 -2.64 18.22
C GLN A 77 -6.42 -3.27 19.52
N ILE A 78 -7.08 -2.50 20.39
CA ILE A 78 -7.70 -3.04 21.61
C ILE A 78 -8.87 -3.96 21.25
N LEU A 79 -9.74 -3.56 20.33
CA LEU A 79 -10.85 -4.37 19.85
C LEU A 79 -10.38 -5.65 19.15
N ALA A 80 -9.34 -5.53 18.30
CA ALA A 80 -8.72 -6.67 17.63
C ALA A 80 -8.13 -7.68 18.62
N ALA A 81 -7.49 -7.20 19.70
CA ALA A 81 -6.96 -8.05 20.77
C ALA A 81 -8.04 -8.76 21.59
N LYS A 82 -9.31 -8.38 21.45
CA LYS A 82 -10.51 -8.99 22.03
C LYS A 82 -11.38 -9.71 21.00
N ASP A 83 -10.84 -9.99 19.81
CA ASP A 83 -11.51 -10.68 18.69
C ASP A 83 -12.72 -9.93 18.09
N HIS A 84 -12.84 -8.61 18.34
CA HIS A 84 -13.90 -7.76 17.79
C HIS A 84 -13.48 -7.06 16.49
N PHE A 85 -13.02 -7.82 15.50
CA PHE A 85 -12.53 -7.31 14.21
C PHE A 85 -13.61 -6.66 13.35
N THR A 86 -14.85 -7.15 13.41
CA THR A 86 -15.95 -6.71 12.55
C THR A 86 -16.23 -5.21 12.71
N ALA A 87 -16.33 -4.73 13.94
CA ALA A 87 -16.58 -3.32 14.20
C ALA A 87 -15.43 -2.43 13.70
N TYR A 88 -14.20 -2.89 13.87
CA TYR A 88 -13.00 -2.21 13.39
C TYR A 88 -13.00 -2.09 11.85
N ALA A 89 -13.32 -3.16 11.12
CA ALA A 89 -13.38 -3.15 9.66
C ALA A 89 -14.53 -2.28 9.12
N TRP A 90 -15.75 -2.42 9.68
CA TRP A 90 -16.92 -1.68 9.20
C TRP A 90 -16.89 -0.17 9.50
N SER A 91 -16.15 0.26 10.51
CA SER A 91 -15.98 1.70 10.79
C SER A 91 -15.33 2.45 9.63
N SER A 92 -14.37 1.82 8.95
CA SER A 92 -13.73 2.39 7.73
C SER A 92 -14.72 2.49 6.55
N VAL A 93 -15.62 1.51 6.42
CA VAL A 93 -16.68 1.58 5.39
C VAL A 93 -17.61 2.75 5.66
N GLY A 94 -18.02 2.95 6.92
CA GLY A 94 -18.85 4.10 7.33
C GLY A 94 -18.17 5.45 7.03
N ALA A 95 -16.86 5.57 7.27
CA ALA A 95 -16.09 6.76 6.94
C ALA A 95 -16.11 7.07 5.44
N ASN A 96 -15.91 6.04 4.61
CA ASN A 96 -15.95 6.19 3.15
C ASN A 96 -17.34 6.59 2.64
N ILE A 97 -18.41 6.05 3.23
CA ILE A 97 -19.80 6.44 2.89
C ILE A 97 -20.01 7.92 3.19
N ILE A 98 -19.57 8.42 4.36
CA ILE A 98 -19.67 9.85 4.71
C ILE A 98 -18.91 10.70 3.72
N SER A 99 -17.68 10.32 3.36
CA SER A 99 -16.86 11.02 2.37
C SER A 99 -17.53 11.02 0.99
N CYS A 100 -18.09 9.90 0.53
CA CYS A 100 -18.81 9.83 -0.73
C CYS A 100 -20.05 10.71 -0.76
N ILE A 101 -20.82 10.77 0.36
CA ILE A 101 -21.96 11.68 0.48
C ILE A 101 -21.48 13.14 0.38
N GLY A 102 -20.41 13.52 1.07
CA GLY A 102 -19.86 14.87 1.00
C GLY A 102 -19.39 15.29 -0.38
N PHE A 103 -18.62 14.43 -1.06
CA PHE A 103 -18.19 14.70 -2.43
C PHE A 103 -19.35 14.69 -3.42
N GLY A 104 -20.34 13.80 -3.26
CA GLY A 104 -21.56 13.80 -4.05
C GLY A 104 -22.38 15.08 -3.87
N THR A 105 -22.50 15.55 -2.64
CA THR A 105 -23.14 16.84 -2.31
C THR A 105 -22.40 18.01 -2.94
N PHE A 106 -21.06 18.01 -2.88
CA PHE A 106 -20.24 19.02 -3.54
C PHE A 106 -20.51 19.09 -5.04
N ILE A 107 -20.47 17.92 -5.72
CA ILE A 107 -20.70 17.83 -7.16
C ILE A 107 -22.14 18.30 -7.53
N ALA A 108 -23.12 17.96 -6.70
CA ALA A 108 -24.51 18.35 -6.91
C ALA A 108 -24.73 19.89 -6.77
N LEU A 109 -24.02 20.53 -5.83
CA LEU A 109 -24.17 21.95 -5.56
C LEU A 109 -23.30 22.83 -6.45
N PHE A 110 -22.07 22.40 -6.75
CA PHE A 110 -21.04 23.25 -7.37
C PHE A 110 -20.52 22.70 -8.70
N GLY A 111 -20.96 21.51 -9.12
CA GLY A 111 -20.44 20.85 -10.31
C GLY A 111 -19.05 20.21 -10.09
N ARG A 112 -18.43 19.80 -11.19
CA ARG A 112 -17.08 19.21 -11.18
C ARG A 112 -16.04 20.29 -11.13
N ALA A 113 -15.04 20.15 -10.24
CA ALA A 113 -14.00 21.16 -10.01
C ALA A 113 -12.83 21.13 -11.02
N THR A 114 -12.84 20.23 -12.01
CA THR A 114 -11.70 19.93 -12.90
C THR A 114 -11.31 21.06 -13.86
N GLU A 115 -12.16 22.05 -14.10
CA GLU A 115 -11.93 23.12 -15.08
C GLU A 115 -11.98 24.53 -14.46
N HIS A 116 -11.97 24.63 -13.13
CA HIS A 116 -12.13 25.90 -12.45
C HIS A 116 -10.79 26.51 -12.02
N PRO A 117 -10.63 27.85 -12.11
CA PRO A 117 -9.46 28.55 -11.61
C PRO A 117 -9.36 28.47 -10.07
N LEU A 118 -8.22 28.91 -9.50
CA LEU A 118 -7.97 28.83 -8.06
C LEU A 118 -8.98 29.56 -7.19
N ASP A 119 -9.55 30.67 -7.69
CA ASP A 119 -10.55 31.49 -7.02
C ASP A 119 -11.93 30.79 -6.88
N PHE A 120 -12.17 29.72 -7.61
CA PHE A 120 -13.33 28.85 -7.41
C PHE A 120 -13.40 28.32 -5.98
N TRP A 121 -12.24 28.02 -5.35
CA TRP A 121 -12.16 27.43 -4.03
C TRP A 121 -12.41 28.41 -2.90
N THR A 122 -13.66 28.66 -2.61
CA THR A 122 -14.09 29.48 -1.47
C THR A 122 -14.07 28.68 -0.15
N ALA A 123 -14.11 29.38 0.99
CA ALA A 123 -14.00 28.76 2.32
C ALA A 123 -15.08 27.69 2.58
N ASP A 124 -16.29 27.89 2.10
CA ASP A 124 -17.43 26.97 2.20
C ASP A 124 -17.19 25.68 1.38
N LYS A 125 -16.61 25.80 0.18
CA LYS A 125 -16.28 24.66 -0.67
C LYS A 125 -15.14 23.81 -0.09
N ILE A 126 -14.12 24.47 0.47
CA ILE A 126 -13.02 23.81 1.17
C ILE A 126 -13.56 23.09 2.42
N ALA A 127 -14.42 23.76 3.20
CA ALA A 127 -15.05 23.18 4.38
C ALA A 127 -15.92 21.95 4.02
N LEU A 128 -16.69 22.03 2.94
CA LEU A 128 -17.51 20.90 2.50
C LEU A 128 -16.68 19.71 2.05
N THR A 129 -15.59 19.90 1.31
CA THR A 129 -14.74 18.81 0.82
C THR A 129 -13.83 18.26 1.90
N ALA A 130 -12.88 19.04 2.40
CA ALA A 130 -11.89 18.61 3.39
C ALA A 130 -12.53 18.38 4.76
N GLY A 131 -13.56 19.18 5.13
CA GLY A 131 -14.30 18.99 6.37
C GLY A 131 -15.11 17.68 6.40
N THR A 132 -15.81 17.35 5.32
CA THR A 132 -16.55 16.06 5.24
C THR A 132 -15.62 14.87 5.27
N TRP A 133 -14.49 14.95 4.59
CA TRP A 133 -13.48 13.90 4.67
C TRP A 133 -12.97 13.75 6.11
N THR A 134 -12.64 14.83 6.79
CA THR A 134 -12.23 14.83 8.20
C THR A 134 -13.34 14.30 9.12
N LEU A 135 -14.61 14.63 8.82
CA LEU A 135 -15.77 14.08 9.55
C LEU A 135 -15.88 12.56 9.39
N GLY A 136 -15.64 12.04 8.19
CA GLY A 136 -15.58 10.59 7.95
C GLY A 136 -14.53 9.89 8.82
N VAL A 137 -13.32 10.46 8.87
CA VAL A 137 -12.23 9.91 9.72
C VAL A 137 -12.57 10.05 11.21
N ALA A 138 -13.20 11.15 11.62
CA ALA A 138 -13.68 11.31 12.99
C ALA A 138 -14.73 10.26 13.36
N PHE A 139 -15.72 10.03 12.49
CA PHE A 139 -16.71 8.97 12.65
C PHE A 139 -16.07 7.59 12.82
N GLN A 140 -15.09 7.27 11.95
CA GLN A 140 -14.34 6.01 11.97
C GLN A 140 -13.72 5.74 13.35
N ALA A 141 -13.16 6.75 13.98
CA ALA A 141 -12.53 6.63 15.28
C ALA A 141 -13.56 6.58 16.43
N LEU A 142 -14.55 7.48 16.41
CA LEU A 142 -15.49 7.65 17.50
C LEU A 142 -16.49 6.49 17.61
N VAL A 143 -16.93 5.94 16.48
CA VAL A 143 -17.88 4.80 16.47
C VAL A 143 -17.30 3.56 17.17
N LEU A 144 -15.98 3.40 17.25
CA LEU A 144 -15.33 2.28 17.93
C LEU A 144 -15.49 2.30 19.46
N PHE A 145 -15.86 3.43 20.04
CA PHE A 145 -16.15 3.48 21.47
C PHE A 145 -17.44 2.72 21.84
N ILE A 146 -18.37 2.56 20.89
CA ILE A 146 -19.60 1.77 21.11
C ILE A 146 -19.27 0.29 21.39
N PRO A 147 -18.54 -0.45 20.52
CA PRO A 147 -18.14 -1.82 20.84
C PRO A 147 -17.17 -1.89 22.02
N LEU A 148 -16.36 -0.87 22.26
CA LEU A 148 -15.45 -0.81 23.39
C LEU A 148 -16.22 -0.89 24.73
N THR A 149 -17.32 -0.17 24.85
CA THR A 149 -18.19 -0.23 26.04
C THR A 149 -18.91 -1.58 26.19
N LYS A 150 -19.28 -2.21 25.06
CA LYS A 150 -19.96 -3.54 25.06
C LYS A 150 -19.04 -4.66 25.54
N ILE A 151 -17.72 -4.56 25.36
CA ILE A 151 -16.75 -5.53 25.90
C ILE A 151 -16.39 -5.26 27.36
N GLY A 152 -17.14 -4.39 28.04
CA GLY A 152 -16.95 -4.08 29.46
C GLY A 152 -15.87 -3.05 29.77
N LEU A 153 -15.25 -2.44 28.77
CA LEU A 153 -14.19 -1.46 28.94
C LEU A 153 -14.77 -0.05 28.87
N LYS A 154 -15.07 0.51 30.05
CA LYS A 154 -15.51 1.91 30.17
C LYS A 154 -14.30 2.81 30.23
N TYR A 155 -14.07 3.58 29.17
CA TYR A 155 -12.97 4.55 29.19
C TYR A 155 -13.15 5.56 30.29
N ARG A 156 -12.10 5.67 31.14
CA ARG A 156 -11.95 6.72 32.15
C ARG A 156 -10.57 7.34 32.00
N PRO A 157 -10.44 8.67 31.91
CA PRO A 157 -9.15 9.31 31.78
C PRO A 157 -8.33 9.07 33.07
N ILE A 158 -7.29 8.28 32.98
CA ILE A 158 -6.35 7.99 34.07
C ILE A 158 -4.97 8.38 33.60
N PHE A 159 -4.39 9.41 34.25
CA PHE A 159 -3.04 9.88 33.95
C PHE A 159 -1.98 9.08 34.70
N GLY A 160 -0.84 8.86 34.08
CA GLY A 160 0.31 8.21 34.69
C GLY A 160 1.07 7.28 33.74
N LEU A 161 2.40 7.37 33.76
CA LEU A 161 3.30 6.61 32.88
C LEU A 161 3.77 5.29 33.52
N ARG A 162 3.62 5.14 34.86
CA ARG A 162 4.12 3.97 35.57
C ARG A 162 3.25 2.73 35.32
N GLY A 163 3.90 1.60 35.01
CA GLY A 163 3.25 0.29 34.86
C GLY A 163 2.73 -0.03 33.46
N ILE A 164 2.92 0.85 32.46
CA ILE A 164 2.46 0.65 31.08
C ILE A 164 3.50 -0.12 30.23
N GLY A 165 4.73 -0.34 30.75
CA GLY A 165 5.79 -1.08 30.03
C GLY A 165 6.44 -0.32 28.87
N LEU A 166 6.38 1.00 28.86
CA LEU A 166 6.96 1.84 27.80
C LEU A 166 8.47 1.65 27.62
N ARG A 167 9.20 1.34 28.70
CA ARG A 167 10.66 1.21 28.66
C ARG A 167 11.13 0.01 27.82
N SER A 168 10.39 -1.08 27.80
CA SER A 168 10.72 -2.27 26.98
C SER A 168 10.39 -2.09 25.50
N MET A 169 9.47 -1.19 25.16
CA MET A 169 9.06 -0.90 23.78
C MET A 169 9.88 0.23 23.14
N GLY A 170 10.53 1.05 23.95
CA GLY A 170 11.23 2.26 23.52
C GLY A 170 12.18 2.04 22.33
N PRO A 171 13.09 1.06 22.36
CA PRO A 171 14.05 0.86 21.28
C PRO A 171 13.40 0.53 19.94
N VAL A 172 12.42 -0.40 19.90
CA VAL A 172 11.74 -0.78 18.67
C VAL A 172 10.87 0.37 18.14
N ALA A 173 10.19 1.10 19.03
CA ALA A 173 9.40 2.27 18.67
C ALA A 173 10.29 3.39 18.11
N ALA A 174 11.46 3.65 18.69
CA ALA A 174 12.40 4.65 18.21
C ALA A 174 12.88 4.35 16.77
N TRP A 175 13.24 3.10 16.48
CA TRP A 175 13.61 2.69 15.11
C TRP A 175 12.45 2.83 14.15
N SER A 176 11.22 2.49 14.56
CA SER A 176 10.03 2.64 13.72
C SER A 176 9.72 4.10 13.42
N VAL A 177 9.86 5.00 14.41
CA VAL A 177 9.76 6.45 14.18
C VAL A 177 10.86 6.92 13.23
N GLY A 178 12.09 6.42 13.39
CA GLY A 178 13.20 6.70 12.48
C GLY A 178 12.88 6.34 11.02
N ILE A 179 12.25 5.19 10.78
CA ILE A 179 11.79 4.78 9.44
C ILE A 179 10.83 5.82 8.86
N VAL A 180 9.82 6.24 9.65
CA VAL A 180 8.84 7.24 9.20
C VAL A 180 9.51 8.58 8.88
N VAL A 181 10.44 9.03 9.71
CA VAL A 181 11.17 10.29 9.47
C VAL A 181 11.96 10.24 8.16
N ILE A 182 12.69 9.15 7.92
CA ILE A 182 13.48 9.00 6.67
C ILE A 182 12.56 8.94 5.46
N ASP A 183 11.44 8.21 5.55
CA ASP A 183 10.43 8.14 4.49
C ASP A 183 9.85 9.51 4.18
N GLN A 184 9.50 10.30 5.20
CA GLN A 184 8.98 11.65 5.00
C GLN A 184 10.01 12.61 4.40
N LEU A 185 11.29 12.52 4.79
CA LEU A 185 12.35 13.33 4.18
C LEU A 185 12.53 13.02 2.69
N ALA A 186 12.52 11.74 2.31
CA ALA A 186 12.54 11.35 0.91
C ALA A 186 11.29 11.82 0.15
N ASN A 187 10.12 11.68 0.78
CA ASN A 187 8.84 12.08 0.19
C ASN A 187 8.75 13.61 -0.07
N ILE A 188 9.36 14.43 0.76
CA ILE A 188 9.48 15.89 0.51
C ILE A 188 10.23 16.13 -0.81
N VAL A 189 11.37 15.47 -1.01
CA VAL A 189 12.16 15.62 -2.25
C VAL A 189 11.34 15.18 -3.47
N ILE A 190 10.70 14.01 -3.37
CA ILE A 190 9.88 13.44 -4.43
C ILE A 190 8.72 14.35 -4.80
N THR A 191 7.94 14.79 -3.81
CA THR A 191 6.76 15.61 -4.02
C THR A 191 7.13 16.97 -4.60
N ARG A 192 8.17 17.63 -4.07
CA ARG A 192 8.64 18.90 -4.63
C ARG A 192 9.10 18.77 -6.07
N THR A 193 9.84 17.74 -6.40
CA THR A 193 10.30 17.48 -7.76
C THR A 193 9.12 17.22 -8.69
N SER A 194 8.18 16.38 -8.31
CA SER A 194 7.01 16.06 -9.11
C SER A 194 6.09 17.27 -9.33
N THR A 195 5.77 18.01 -8.28
CA THR A 195 4.86 19.18 -8.38
C THR A 195 5.46 20.37 -9.11
N ASN A 196 6.80 20.49 -9.14
CA ASN A 196 7.48 21.54 -9.88
C ASN A 196 7.65 21.24 -11.38
N ALA A 197 7.51 19.98 -11.78
CA ALA A 197 7.78 19.53 -13.15
C ALA A 197 6.94 20.29 -14.21
N PRO A 198 5.61 20.48 -14.08
CA PRO A 198 4.80 21.21 -15.06
C PRO A 198 5.22 22.67 -15.21
N MET A 199 5.46 23.36 -14.08
CA MET A 199 5.83 24.79 -14.09
C MET A 199 7.21 25.01 -14.73
N LEU A 200 8.19 24.18 -14.41
CA LEU A 200 9.53 24.27 -14.96
C LEU A 200 9.58 23.90 -16.44
N ALA A 201 8.76 22.92 -16.87
CA ALA A 201 8.62 22.57 -18.28
C ALA A 201 8.07 23.74 -19.10
N GLN A 202 7.10 24.47 -18.55
CA GLN A 202 6.58 25.69 -19.17
C GLN A 202 7.64 26.79 -19.25
N GLN A 203 8.34 27.05 -18.15
CA GLN A 203 9.33 28.13 -18.08
C GLN A 203 10.55 27.89 -18.96
N GLN A 204 11.04 26.65 -19.04
CA GLN A 204 12.29 26.31 -19.74
C GLN A 204 12.07 25.96 -21.21
N PHE A 205 10.96 25.31 -21.54
CA PHE A 205 10.71 24.73 -22.86
C PHE A 205 9.43 25.22 -23.52
N GLY A 206 8.63 26.09 -22.87
CA GLY A 206 7.34 26.56 -23.38
C GLY A 206 6.28 25.44 -23.48
N ILE A 207 6.48 24.31 -22.80
CA ILE A 207 5.57 23.16 -22.85
C ILE A 207 4.34 23.48 -21.98
N ASN A 208 3.13 23.17 -22.47
CA ASN A 208 1.91 23.33 -21.72
C ASN A 208 1.99 22.49 -20.42
N PRO A 209 1.76 23.06 -19.23
CA PRO A 209 1.76 22.34 -17.97
C PRO A 209 0.83 21.12 -17.93
N LEU A 210 -0.25 21.15 -18.70
CA LEU A 210 -1.19 20.04 -18.83
C LEU A 210 -0.62 18.83 -19.61
N ASP A 211 0.54 19.00 -20.27
CA ASP A 211 1.25 17.94 -20.97
C ASP A 211 2.37 17.29 -20.15
N VAL A 212 2.47 17.67 -18.89
CA VAL A 212 3.51 17.17 -18.00
C VAL A 212 2.89 16.53 -16.77
N ALA A 213 3.29 15.29 -16.50
CA ALA A 213 2.85 14.59 -15.29
C ALA A 213 3.45 15.23 -14.03
N GLY A 214 2.67 16.04 -13.34
CA GLY A 214 2.99 16.59 -12.01
C GLY A 214 2.21 15.93 -10.89
N ASN A 215 1.28 15.06 -11.23
CA ASN A 215 0.32 14.45 -10.32
C ASN A 215 0.78 13.03 -9.92
N ALA A 216 0.75 12.72 -8.64
CA ALA A 216 1.11 11.42 -8.08
C ALA A 216 -0.07 10.43 -7.99
N SER A 217 -1.22 10.72 -8.61
CA SER A 217 -2.43 9.88 -8.51
C SER A 217 -2.26 8.48 -9.06
N TYR A 218 -1.27 8.23 -9.94
CA TYR A 218 -0.89 6.88 -10.39
C TYR A 218 -0.51 5.95 -9.22
N GLN A 219 -0.06 6.52 -8.09
CA GLN A 219 0.26 5.75 -6.89
C GLN A 219 -0.98 5.06 -6.31
N ASN A 220 -2.18 5.59 -6.51
CA ASN A 220 -3.41 4.94 -6.07
C ASN A 220 -3.60 3.58 -6.75
N ALA A 221 -3.31 3.48 -8.05
CA ALA A 221 -3.36 2.22 -8.77
C ALA A 221 -2.30 1.22 -8.26
N TYR A 222 -1.07 1.70 -8.03
CA TYR A 222 0.00 0.89 -7.45
C TYR A 222 -0.34 0.37 -6.05
N MET A 223 -0.96 1.21 -5.23
CA MET A 223 -1.30 0.86 -3.83
C MET A 223 -2.38 -0.22 -3.71
N LEU A 224 -3.23 -0.44 -4.72
CA LEU A 224 -4.29 -1.44 -4.63
C LEU A 224 -3.76 -2.87 -4.45
N PRO A 225 -2.94 -3.45 -5.35
CA PRO A 225 -2.40 -4.79 -5.13
C PRO A 225 -1.48 -4.85 -3.92
N TYR A 226 -0.73 -3.79 -3.64
CA TYR A 226 0.14 -3.72 -2.46
C TYR A 226 -0.67 -3.80 -1.16
N SER A 227 -1.70 -2.99 -0.99
CA SER A 227 -2.50 -2.95 0.25
C SER A 227 -3.43 -4.15 0.39
N LEU A 228 -4.10 -4.57 -0.69
CA LEU A 228 -5.08 -5.66 -0.62
C LEU A 228 -4.41 -7.03 -0.49
N ILE A 229 -3.29 -7.25 -1.14
CA ILE A 229 -2.65 -8.57 -1.20
C ILE A 229 -1.39 -8.62 -0.34
N ALA A 230 -0.41 -7.71 -0.57
CA ALA A 230 0.85 -7.79 0.14
C ALA A 230 0.68 -7.56 1.65
N VAL A 231 -0.08 -6.53 2.04
CA VAL A 231 -0.34 -6.24 3.47
C VAL A 231 -1.18 -7.36 4.10
N SER A 232 -2.18 -7.90 3.39
CA SER A 232 -3.01 -9.00 3.90
C SER A 232 -2.20 -10.28 4.10
N LEU A 233 -1.37 -10.66 3.13
CA LEU A 233 -0.51 -11.84 3.24
C LEU A 233 0.54 -11.67 4.35
N ALA A 234 1.19 -10.51 4.41
CA ALA A 234 2.15 -10.20 5.47
C ALA A 234 1.52 -10.24 6.86
N THR A 235 0.27 -9.78 6.99
CA THR A 235 -0.49 -9.82 8.25
C THR A 235 -0.87 -11.25 8.63
N ALA A 236 -1.24 -12.09 7.67
CA ALA A 236 -1.59 -13.49 7.91
C ALA A 236 -0.39 -14.36 8.30
N ILE A 237 0.79 -14.12 7.70
CA ILE A 237 1.99 -14.93 7.93
C ILE A 237 2.74 -14.50 9.21
N PHE A 238 2.63 -13.24 9.61
CA PHE A 238 3.37 -12.67 10.74
C PHE A 238 3.16 -13.44 12.05
N PRO A 239 1.92 -13.84 12.47
CA PRO A 239 1.74 -14.62 13.69
C PRO A 239 2.38 -16.01 13.65
N LYS A 240 2.46 -16.64 12.46
CA LYS A 240 3.13 -17.93 12.28
C LYS A 240 4.63 -17.79 12.54
N ILE A 241 5.27 -16.88 11.82
CA ILE A 241 6.71 -16.60 11.99
C ILE A 241 7.01 -16.18 13.43
N SER A 242 6.18 -15.32 14.03
CA SER A 242 6.39 -14.88 15.42
C SER A 242 6.31 -16.00 16.43
N ARG A 243 5.42 -16.98 16.24
CA ARG A 243 5.35 -18.17 17.12
C ARG A 243 6.57 -19.05 16.93
N ALA A 244 6.93 -19.38 15.69
CA ALA A 244 8.09 -20.21 15.41
C ALA A 244 9.39 -19.60 15.99
N VAL A 245 9.56 -18.27 15.89
CA VAL A 245 10.68 -17.55 16.50
C VAL A 245 10.61 -17.60 18.04
N ALA A 246 9.44 -17.41 18.63
CA ALA A 246 9.24 -17.46 20.08
C ALA A 246 9.50 -18.86 20.65
N ASP A 247 9.17 -19.90 19.90
CA ASP A 247 9.40 -21.31 20.24
C ASP A 247 10.81 -21.79 19.86
N HIS A 248 11.68 -20.86 19.45
CA HIS A 248 13.06 -21.15 18.99
C HIS A 248 13.15 -22.14 17.82
N ASN A 249 12.06 -22.34 17.07
CA ASN A 249 12.01 -23.18 15.88
C ASN A 249 12.36 -22.36 14.61
N ILE A 250 13.64 -22.03 14.47
CA ILE A 250 14.15 -21.21 13.37
C ILE A 250 13.97 -21.91 12.01
N ALA A 251 13.97 -23.26 11.99
CA ALA A 251 13.75 -24.03 10.76
C ALA A 251 12.33 -23.83 10.21
N GLU A 252 11.31 -23.86 11.06
CA GLU A 252 9.92 -23.60 10.69
C GLU A 252 9.72 -22.16 10.24
N ALA A 253 10.25 -21.18 11.00
CA ALA A 253 10.22 -19.78 10.62
C ALA A 253 10.84 -19.53 9.23
N ARG A 254 11.92 -20.23 8.88
CA ARG A 254 12.57 -20.19 7.58
C ARG A 254 11.67 -20.73 6.46
N ILE A 255 11.03 -21.87 6.67
CA ILE A 255 10.12 -22.50 5.70
C ILE A 255 8.95 -21.58 5.42
N ASP A 256 8.31 -21.04 6.47
CA ASP A 256 7.18 -20.11 6.36
C ASP A 256 7.57 -18.82 5.62
N LEU A 257 8.74 -18.25 5.93
CA LEU A 257 9.27 -17.07 5.25
C LEU A 257 9.55 -17.35 3.77
N SER A 258 10.24 -18.45 3.46
CA SER A 258 10.55 -18.85 2.08
C SER A 258 9.28 -19.02 1.25
N GLN A 259 8.29 -19.72 1.77
CA GLN A 259 7.00 -19.92 1.10
C GLN A 259 6.25 -18.61 0.89
N ALA A 260 6.21 -17.75 1.92
CA ALA A 260 5.54 -16.45 1.83
C ALA A 260 6.18 -15.54 0.79
N LEU A 261 7.52 -15.45 0.74
CA LEU A 261 8.25 -14.67 -0.25
C LEU A 261 8.01 -15.17 -1.68
N ARG A 262 8.06 -16.48 -1.89
CA ARG A 262 7.84 -17.10 -3.21
C ARG A 262 6.41 -16.86 -3.70
N ASN A 263 5.41 -17.11 -2.87
CA ASN A 263 4.01 -16.84 -3.22
C ASN A 263 3.77 -15.36 -3.51
N MET A 264 4.36 -14.45 -2.71
CA MET A 264 4.28 -13.01 -2.94
C MET A 264 4.90 -12.64 -4.28
N GLY A 265 6.07 -13.17 -4.61
CA GLY A 265 6.75 -12.93 -5.88
C GLY A 265 5.89 -13.30 -7.08
N VAL A 266 5.28 -14.49 -7.07
CA VAL A 266 4.38 -14.95 -8.14
C VAL A 266 3.20 -13.99 -8.34
N ILE A 267 2.53 -13.62 -7.27
CA ILE A 267 1.34 -12.76 -7.36
C ILE A 267 1.71 -11.34 -7.79
N MET A 268 2.75 -10.77 -7.19
CA MET A 268 3.13 -9.38 -7.46
C MET A 268 3.79 -9.18 -8.83
N CYS A 269 4.46 -10.18 -9.38
CA CYS A 269 4.95 -10.15 -10.77
C CYS A 269 3.79 -10.11 -11.77
N TYR A 270 2.66 -10.76 -11.49
CA TYR A 270 1.46 -10.64 -12.31
C TYR A 270 0.93 -9.20 -12.31
N PHE A 271 0.82 -8.55 -11.14
CA PHE A 271 0.36 -7.15 -11.09
C PHE A 271 1.38 -6.19 -11.69
N ALA A 272 2.67 -6.45 -11.54
CA ALA A 272 3.70 -5.66 -12.20
C ALA A 272 3.55 -5.67 -13.73
N VAL A 273 3.35 -6.85 -14.33
CA VAL A 273 3.13 -6.93 -15.78
C VAL A 273 1.77 -6.38 -16.20
N ALA A 274 0.73 -6.48 -15.38
CA ALA A 274 -0.56 -5.85 -15.64
C ALA A 274 -0.43 -4.33 -15.78
N PHE A 275 0.37 -3.68 -14.94
CA PHE A 275 0.67 -2.25 -15.06
C PHE A 275 1.42 -1.89 -16.34
N VAL A 276 2.19 -2.81 -16.92
CA VAL A 276 2.88 -2.58 -18.20
C VAL A 276 1.93 -2.76 -19.37
N VAL A 277 1.08 -3.80 -19.35
CA VAL A 277 0.20 -4.15 -20.46
C VAL A 277 -0.97 -3.18 -20.59
N MET A 278 -1.56 -2.74 -19.48
CA MET A 278 -2.80 -1.96 -19.47
C MET A 278 -2.80 -0.76 -18.52
N PRO A 279 -1.76 0.10 -18.52
CA PRO A 279 -1.66 1.20 -17.55
C PRO A 279 -2.80 2.20 -17.70
N VAL A 280 -3.13 2.63 -18.91
CA VAL A 280 -4.18 3.63 -19.19
C VAL A 280 -5.58 3.11 -18.81
N PRO A 281 -6.02 1.91 -19.22
CA PRO A 281 -7.27 1.34 -18.75
C PRO A 281 -7.39 1.21 -17.24
N ILE A 282 -6.32 0.81 -16.56
CA ILE A 282 -6.31 0.71 -15.08
C ILE A 282 -6.53 2.10 -14.47
N ILE A 283 -5.81 3.12 -14.91
CA ILE A 283 -5.93 4.48 -14.38
C ILE A 283 -7.35 5.01 -14.59
N LEU A 284 -7.91 4.91 -15.80
CA LEU A 284 -9.26 5.39 -16.10
C LEU A 284 -10.36 4.59 -15.39
N ALA A 285 -10.17 3.29 -15.19
CA ALA A 285 -11.13 2.47 -14.44
C ALA A 285 -11.17 2.85 -12.95
N LEU A 286 -10.02 3.18 -12.37
CA LEU A 286 -9.89 3.54 -10.95
C LEU A 286 -10.14 5.02 -10.67
N LEU A 287 -9.84 5.88 -11.64
CA LEU A 287 -9.95 7.33 -11.55
C LEU A 287 -10.84 7.89 -12.69
N PRO A 288 -12.17 7.72 -12.60
CA PRO A 288 -13.08 8.07 -13.68
C PRO A 288 -13.14 9.57 -14.01
N SER A 289 -12.59 10.42 -13.14
CA SER A 289 -12.50 11.87 -13.35
C SER A 289 -11.29 12.33 -14.16
N VAL A 290 -10.34 11.42 -14.38
CA VAL A 290 -9.10 11.70 -15.12
C VAL A 290 -9.39 11.60 -16.64
N SER A 291 -8.86 12.54 -17.41
CA SER A 291 -8.92 12.49 -18.87
C SER A 291 -7.97 11.42 -19.45
N VAL A 292 -8.25 10.99 -20.69
CA VAL A 292 -7.36 10.03 -21.39
C VAL A 292 -5.93 10.59 -21.52
N ARG A 293 -5.80 11.90 -21.78
CA ARG A 293 -4.51 12.58 -21.86
C ARG A 293 -3.72 12.47 -20.54
N GLU A 294 -4.35 12.78 -19.42
CA GLU A 294 -3.73 12.65 -18.11
C GLU A 294 -3.40 11.19 -17.76
N ALA A 295 -4.27 10.24 -18.14
CA ALA A 295 -4.01 8.83 -17.93
C ALA A 295 -2.79 8.33 -18.72
N ILE A 296 -2.57 8.84 -19.94
CA ILE A 296 -1.35 8.56 -20.72
C ILE A 296 -0.10 9.10 -20.02
N LEU A 297 -0.17 10.33 -19.49
CA LEU A 297 0.94 10.93 -18.75
C LEU A 297 1.29 10.15 -17.46
N MET A 298 0.26 9.62 -16.78
CA MET A 298 0.43 8.80 -15.58
C MET A 298 0.87 7.37 -15.86
N ALA A 299 0.73 6.89 -17.09
CA ALA A 299 1.09 5.53 -17.48
C ALA A 299 2.59 5.25 -17.29
N GLY A 300 3.46 6.18 -17.74
CA GLY A 300 4.91 6.05 -17.58
C GLY A 300 5.36 5.83 -16.13
N PRO A 301 5.00 6.74 -15.21
CA PRO A 301 5.28 6.58 -13.79
C PRO A 301 4.71 5.31 -13.16
N LEU A 302 3.49 4.90 -13.53
CA LEU A 302 2.86 3.66 -13.04
C LEU A 302 3.63 2.42 -13.47
N VAL A 303 4.02 2.36 -14.75
CA VAL A 303 4.80 1.26 -15.32
C VAL A 303 6.14 1.13 -14.61
N THR A 304 6.87 2.24 -14.50
CA THR A 304 8.22 2.24 -13.91
C THR A 304 8.19 1.89 -12.42
N LEU A 305 7.25 2.43 -11.66
CA LEU A 305 7.06 2.09 -10.24
C LEU A 305 6.61 0.63 -10.09
N GLY A 306 5.74 0.15 -10.99
CA GLY A 306 5.19 -1.21 -10.97
C GLY A 306 6.25 -2.30 -11.03
N VAL A 307 7.39 -2.06 -11.70
CA VAL A 307 8.53 -2.99 -11.73
C VAL A 307 9.06 -3.27 -10.33
N GLY A 308 8.98 -2.31 -9.43
CA GLY A 308 9.40 -2.46 -8.02
C GLY A 308 8.44 -3.23 -7.13
N LEU A 309 7.18 -3.45 -7.57
CA LEU A 309 6.12 -4.02 -6.74
C LEU A 309 6.46 -5.37 -6.09
N PRO A 310 7.04 -6.37 -6.80
CA PRO A 310 7.42 -7.64 -6.19
C PRO A 310 8.46 -7.48 -5.06
N PHE A 311 9.39 -6.55 -5.23
CA PHE A 311 10.48 -6.33 -4.29
C PHE A 311 10.04 -5.51 -3.07
N ALA A 312 9.24 -4.47 -3.27
CA ALA A 312 8.62 -3.71 -2.19
C ALA A 312 7.72 -4.60 -1.32
N SER A 313 6.96 -5.50 -1.95
CA SER A 313 6.11 -6.46 -1.26
C SER A 313 6.91 -7.53 -0.51
N ALA A 314 8.03 -7.99 -1.07
CA ALA A 314 8.96 -8.88 -0.37
C ALA A 314 9.56 -8.20 0.86
N TYR A 315 9.97 -6.94 0.73
CA TYR A 315 10.47 -6.17 1.87
C TYR A 315 9.44 -6.09 3.01
N LEU A 316 8.17 -5.91 2.70
CA LEU A 316 7.11 -5.87 3.72
C LEU A 316 7.07 -7.16 4.57
N ILE A 317 7.18 -8.34 3.95
CA ILE A 317 7.23 -9.63 4.67
C ILE A 317 8.52 -9.72 5.51
N ILE A 318 9.65 -9.34 4.92
CA ILE A 318 10.95 -9.39 5.60
C ILE A 318 10.98 -8.40 6.78
N GLN A 319 10.41 -7.21 6.65
CA GLN A 319 10.26 -6.24 7.73
C GLN A 319 9.46 -6.83 8.90
N ARG A 320 8.33 -7.52 8.61
CA ARG A 320 7.54 -8.21 9.64
C ARG A 320 8.36 -9.33 10.31
N THR A 321 9.17 -10.04 9.53
CA THR A 321 10.05 -11.08 10.07
C THR A 321 11.09 -10.49 11.04
N PHE A 322 11.73 -9.37 10.71
CA PHE A 322 12.62 -8.68 11.66
C PHE A 322 11.89 -8.27 12.93
N TYR A 323 10.65 -7.80 12.83
CA TYR A 323 9.84 -7.46 14.02
C TYR A 323 9.49 -8.69 14.86
N ALA A 324 9.36 -9.88 14.26
CA ALA A 324 9.20 -11.13 15.00
C ALA A 324 10.44 -11.47 15.86
N PHE A 325 11.64 -11.10 15.37
CA PHE A 325 12.89 -11.16 16.13
C PHE A 325 13.13 -9.97 17.06
N GLU A 326 12.14 -9.11 17.29
CA GLU A 326 12.25 -7.84 18.03
C GLU A 326 13.36 -6.90 17.48
N ASP A 327 13.71 -7.03 16.21
CA ASP A 327 14.73 -6.24 15.53
C ASP A 327 14.11 -5.09 14.73
N GLY A 328 14.08 -3.91 15.31
CA GLY A 328 13.66 -2.68 14.60
C GLY A 328 14.82 -1.99 13.85
N LYS A 329 16.08 -2.31 14.21
CA LYS A 329 17.27 -1.66 13.65
C LYS A 329 17.52 -2.09 12.19
N SER A 330 17.36 -3.37 11.88
CA SER A 330 17.60 -3.88 10.53
C SER A 330 16.65 -3.28 9.48
N PRO A 331 15.32 -3.21 9.69
CA PRO A 331 14.43 -2.49 8.79
C PRO A 331 14.78 -1.00 8.65
N PHE A 332 15.18 -0.34 9.74
CA PHE A 332 15.61 1.06 9.69
C PHE A 332 16.83 1.26 8.78
N ILE A 333 17.87 0.44 8.93
CA ILE A 333 19.07 0.52 8.10
C ILE A 333 18.72 0.30 6.62
N PHE A 334 17.89 -0.70 6.32
CA PHE A 334 17.45 -0.94 4.94
C PHE A 334 16.71 0.28 4.37
N MET A 335 15.76 0.84 5.12
CA MET A 335 15.01 2.02 4.69
C MET A 335 15.89 3.26 4.54
N LEU A 336 16.92 3.40 5.35
CA LEU A 336 17.90 4.47 5.21
C LEU A 336 18.62 4.39 3.83
N PHE A 337 19.04 3.19 3.43
CA PHE A 337 19.62 2.97 2.09
C PHE A 337 18.59 3.16 0.98
N ALA A 338 17.41 2.56 1.11
CA ALA A 338 16.37 2.63 0.08
C ALA A 338 15.92 4.08 -0.15
N MET A 339 15.55 4.80 0.89
CA MET A 339 15.09 6.19 0.80
C MET A 339 16.25 7.15 0.48
N GLY A 340 17.45 6.85 0.94
CA GLY A 340 18.66 7.59 0.58
C GLY A 340 18.97 7.49 -0.91
N ILE A 341 18.96 6.28 -1.47
CA ILE A 341 19.10 6.04 -2.91
C ILE A 341 18.01 6.78 -3.68
N GLN A 342 16.77 6.71 -3.23
CA GLN A 342 15.64 7.35 -3.89
C GLN A 342 15.82 8.88 -3.90
N ALA A 343 16.03 9.50 -2.75
CA ALA A 343 16.17 10.95 -2.65
C ALA A 343 17.36 11.49 -3.46
N VAL A 344 18.53 10.86 -3.33
CA VAL A 344 19.75 11.26 -4.06
C VAL A 344 19.56 11.10 -5.56
N SER A 345 19.00 9.96 -6.01
CA SER A 345 18.77 9.72 -7.44
C SER A 345 17.74 10.67 -8.04
N VAL A 346 16.71 11.07 -7.29
CA VAL A 346 15.73 12.07 -7.73
C VAL A 346 16.41 13.45 -7.87
N ILE A 347 17.25 13.85 -6.90
CA ILE A 347 17.99 15.13 -6.99
C ILE A 347 18.95 15.16 -8.19
N ILE A 348 19.67 14.07 -8.44
CA ILE A 348 20.58 13.95 -9.57
C ILE A 348 19.78 13.91 -10.88
N GLY A 349 18.76 13.10 -10.96
CA GLY A 349 17.93 12.95 -12.16
C GLY A 349 17.22 14.25 -12.55
N ALA A 350 16.77 15.05 -11.58
CA ALA A 350 16.17 16.35 -11.84
C ALA A 350 17.15 17.38 -12.43
N LYS A 351 18.47 17.17 -12.30
CA LYS A 351 19.51 17.98 -12.95
C LYS A 351 19.90 17.50 -14.33
N LEU A 352 19.71 16.22 -14.61
CA LEU A 352 20.16 15.56 -15.83
C LEU A 352 19.05 15.41 -16.87
N LEU A 353 17.80 15.30 -16.43
CA LEU A 353 16.64 15.01 -17.28
C LEU A 353 15.74 16.26 -17.40
N PRO A 354 15.03 16.41 -18.54
CA PRO A 354 14.04 17.45 -18.69
C PRO A 354 12.85 17.25 -17.73
N PRO A 355 12.18 18.32 -17.28
CA PRO A 355 11.05 18.22 -16.34
C PRO A 355 9.92 17.31 -16.79
N THR A 356 9.73 17.11 -18.09
CA THR A 356 8.71 16.21 -18.67
C THR A 356 8.91 14.74 -18.27
N GLU A 357 10.13 14.34 -17.95
CA GLU A 357 10.48 12.95 -17.61
C GLU A 357 10.59 12.72 -16.08
N TRP A 358 10.53 13.76 -15.28
CA TRP A 358 10.79 13.65 -13.83
C TRP A 358 9.86 12.67 -13.13
N THR A 359 8.57 12.68 -13.44
CA THR A 359 7.62 11.80 -12.75
C THR A 359 7.83 10.32 -13.12
N THR A 360 8.16 10.06 -14.38
CA THR A 360 8.55 8.70 -14.83
C THR A 360 9.86 8.23 -14.20
N MET A 361 10.84 9.12 -14.12
CA MET A 361 12.10 8.89 -13.41
C MET A 361 11.87 8.60 -11.93
N ILE A 362 11.02 9.36 -11.25
CA ILE A 362 10.63 9.12 -9.85
C ILE A 362 10.07 7.71 -9.66
N GLY A 363 9.20 7.26 -10.56
CA GLY A 363 8.67 5.90 -10.55
C GLY A 363 9.78 4.84 -10.67
N MET A 364 10.70 5.02 -11.64
CA MET A 364 11.82 4.11 -11.84
C MET A 364 12.77 4.07 -10.64
N VAL A 365 13.12 5.23 -10.11
CA VAL A 365 13.99 5.34 -8.93
C VAL A 365 13.31 4.73 -7.71
N GLY A 366 11.99 4.91 -7.56
CA GLY A 366 11.20 4.25 -6.52
C GLY A 366 11.28 2.72 -6.60
N ALA A 367 11.20 2.15 -7.81
CA ALA A 367 11.40 0.72 -8.01
C ALA A 367 12.85 0.29 -7.65
N MET A 368 13.84 1.01 -8.17
CA MET A 368 15.26 0.69 -7.94
C MET A 368 15.66 0.82 -6.47
N SER A 369 15.03 1.71 -5.70
CA SER A 369 15.30 1.88 -4.26
C SER A 369 15.02 0.62 -3.44
N TYR A 370 14.11 -0.24 -3.88
CA TYR A 370 13.87 -1.55 -3.25
C TYR A 370 14.72 -2.67 -3.86
N ILE A 371 15.12 -2.56 -5.12
CA ILE A 371 15.88 -3.60 -5.83
C ILE A 371 17.37 -3.53 -5.48
N LEU A 372 17.98 -2.35 -5.57
CA LEU A 372 19.42 -2.18 -5.39
C LEU A 372 19.95 -2.61 -4.00
N PRO A 373 19.25 -2.34 -2.87
CA PRO A 373 19.74 -2.75 -1.57
C PRO A 373 19.36 -4.20 -1.17
N ILE A 374 18.82 -5.02 -2.10
CA ILE A 374 18.52 -6.45 -1.81
C ILE A 374 19.73 -7.22 -1.24
N PRO A 375 20.96 -7.08 -1.75
CA PRO A 375 22.11 -7.77 -1.16
C PRO A 375 22.33 -7.45 0.31
N ILE A 376 22.09 -6.19 0.70
CA ILE A 376 22.19 -5.74 2.11
C ILE A 376 21.09 -6.42 2.92
N LEU A 377 19.85 -6.38 2.43
CA LEU A 377 18.70 -7.01 3.08
C LEU A 377 18.91 -8.51 3.26
N TYR A 378 19.42 -9.19 2.22
CA TYR A 378 19.76 -10.61 2.25
C TYR A 378 20.83 -10.92 3.31
N ALA A 379 21.91 -10.15 3.34
CA ALA A 379 23.00 -10.34 4.32
C ALA A 379 22.52 -10.14 5.76
N MET A 380 21.63 -9.14 6.00
CA MET A 380 21.06 -8.88 7.33
C MET A 380 20.12 -10.00 7.75
N LEU A 381 19.27 -10.48 6.83
CA LEU A 381 18.30 -11.54 7.09
C LEU A 381 19.02 -12.87 7.35
N ARG A 382 20.05 -13.19 6.56
CA ARG A 382 20.86 -14.41 6.69
C ARG A 382 21.45 -14.57 8.10
N LYS A 383 21.88 -13.48 8.72
CA LYS A 383 22.40 -13.48 10.11
C LYS A 383 21.36 -13.93 11.14
N ARG A 384 20.06 -13.70 10.90
CA ARG A 384 18.97 -14.09 11.81
C ARG A 384 18.56 -15.57 11.66
N PHE A 385 18.86 -16.18 10.52
CA PHE A 385 18.51 -17.55 10.18
C PHE A 385 19.75 -18.48 10.11
N GLU A 386 20.73 -18.28 11.01
CA GLU A 386 21.91 -19.13 11.12
C GLU A 386 22.63 -19.36 9.79
N ASN A 387 22.68 -18.33 8.97
CA ASN A 387 23.24 -18.33 7.61
C ASN A 387 22.51 -19.21 6.58
N ASN A 388 21.31 -19.68 6.85
CA ASN A 388 20.50 -20.46 5.93
C ASN A 388 19.07 -19.90 5.80
N ILE A 389 18.76 -19.24 4.68
CA ILE A 389 17.45 -18.61 4.40
C ILE A 389 16.77 -19.13 3.14
N ASP A 390 17.17 -20.30 2.62
CA ASP A 390 16.60 -20.89 1.39
C ASP A 390 16.70 -19.95 0.15
N GLY A 391 17.75 -19.12 0.12
CA GLY A 391 17.95 -18.08 -0.87
C GLY A 391 17.88 -18.54 -2.32
N PRO A 392 18.57 -19.65 -2.73
CA PRO A 392 18.52 -20.13 -4.10
C PRO A 392 17.11 -20.50 -4.57
N ARG A 393 16.28 -21.10 -3.72
CA ARG A 393 14.89 -21.47 -4.04
C ARG A 393 14.02 -20.25 -4.22
N ILE A 394 14.17 -19.23 -3.34
CA ILE A 394 13.49 -17.95 -3.48
C ILE A 394 13.91 -17.26 -4.78
N ALA A 395 15.22 -17.17 -5.07
CA ALA A 395 15.74 -16.53 -6.28
C ALA A 395 15.23 -17.22 -7.56
N ILE A 396 15.23 -18.56 -7.60
CA ILE A 396 14.70 -19.33 -8.75
C ILE A 396 13.21 -19.05 -8.95
N SER A 397 12.42 -18.97 -7.88
CA SER A 397 10.99 -18.65 -7.95
C SER A 397 10.76 -17.25 -8.52
N TYR A 398 11.52 -16.24 -8.07
CA TYR A 398 11.46 -14.89 -8.62
C TYR A 398 11.90 -14.84 -10.08
N LEU A 399 12.98 -15.52 -10.45
CA LEU A 399 13.43 -15.59 -11.86
C LEU A 399 12.38 -16.21 -12.78
N LYS A 400 11.72 -17.29 -12.36
CA LYS A 400 10.62 -17.91 -13.11
C LYS A 400 9.43 -16.95 -13.23
N SER A 401 9.06 -16.28 -12.15
CA SER A 401 7.95 -15.32 -12.12
C SER A 401 8.23 -14.10 -12.99
N ILE A 402 9.43 -13.56 -12.95
CA ILE A 402 9.88 -12.46 -13.81
C ILE A 402 9.93 -12.91 -15.28
N GLY A 403 10.46 -14.09 -15.57
CA GLY A 403 10.46 -14.66 -16.93
C GLY A 403 9.05 -14.84 -17.49
N ALA A 404 8.11 -15.34 -16.67
CA ALA A 404 6.70 -15.43 -17.05
C ALA A 404 6.09 -14.03 -17.27
N ALA A 405 6.41 -13.05 -16.42
CA ALA A 405 5.95 -11.67 -16.56
C ALA A 405 6.47 -11.01 -17.86
N VAL A 406 7.75 -11.20 -18.18
CA VAL A 406 8.35 -10.68 -19.42
C VAL A 406 7.68 -11.27 -20.66
N ALA A 407 7.45 -12.58 -20.70
CA ALA A 407 6.74 -13.21 -21.81
C ALA A 407 5.29 -12.69 -21.91
N THR A 408 4.61 -12.53 -20.78
CA THR A 408 3.27 -11.95 -20.72
C THR A 408 3.25 -10.50 -21.19
N MET A 409 4.27 -9.72 -20.86
CA MET A 409 4.41 -8.34 -21.34
C MET A 409 4.43 -8.29 -22.88
N PHE A 410 5.28 -9.09 -23.53
CA PHE A 410 5.37 -9.10 -25.00
C PHE A 410 4.04 -9.47 -25.65
N ILE A 411 3.39 -10.54 -25.20
CA ILE A 411 2.11 -10.98 -25.74
C ILE A 411 1.01 -9.97 -25.43
N GLY A 412 0.95 -9.46 -24.19
CA GLY A 412 -0.06 -8.51 -23.75
C GLY A 412 0.00 -7.19 -24.51
N VAL A 413 1.21 -6.66 -24.73
CA VAL A 413 1.40 -5.42 -25.51
C VAL A 413 1.02 -5.59 -26.96
N THR A 414 1.31 -6.75 -27.59
CA THR A 414 0.90 -7.01 -28.99
C THR A 414 -0.61 -7.16 -29.16
N VAL A 415 -1.29 -7.72 -28.16
CA VAL A 415 -2.77 -7.91 -28.19
C VAL A 415 -3.53 -6.66 -27.77
N ARG A 416 -2.89 -5.76 -27.03
CA ARG A 416 -3.51 -4.56 -26.42
C ARG A 416 -4.29 -3.71 -27.43
N ASP A 417 -3.67 -3.38 -28.54
CA ASP A 417 -4.28 -2.48 -29.52
C ASP A 417 -5.50 -3.13 -30.22
N SER A 418 -5.46 -4.45 -30.42
CA SER A 418 -6.62 -5.21 -30.90
C SER A 418 -7.78 -5.20 -29.90
N VAL A 419 -7.49 -5.27 -28.61
CA VAL A 419 -8.52 -5.17 -27.55
C VAL A 419 -9.11 -3.75 -27.51
N TYR A 420 -8.31 -2.71 -27.69
CA TYR A 420 -8.81 -1.33 -27.75
C TYR A 420 -9.76 -1.15 -28.94
N GLN A 421 -9.40 -1.64 -30.13
CA GLN A 421 -10.25 -1.62 -31.31
C GLN A 421 -11.55 -2.40 -31.09
N LEU A 422 -11.48 -3.60 -30.48
CA LEU A 422 -12.64 -4.44 -30.19
C LEU A 422 -13.67 -3.73 -29.29
N VAL A 423 -13.19 -2.97 -28.31
CA VAL A 423 -14.05 -2.23 -27.36
C VAL A 423 -14.47 -0.86 -27.92
N GLY A 424 -13.91 -0.45 -29.06
CA GLY A 424 -14.16 0.87 -29.65
C GLY A 424 -13.49 2.00 -28.89
N ALA A 425 -12.37 1.71 -28.19
CA ALA A 425 -11.58 2.69 -27.47
C ALA A 425 -10.45 3.21 -28.36
N GLN A 426 -10.22 4.52 -28.32
CA GLN A 426 -9.10 5.17 -29.02
C GLN A 426 -8.17 5.82 -28.00
N ILE A 427 -6.92 5.38 -27.97
CA ILE A 427 -5.89 5.96 -27.14
C ILE A 427 -4.96 6.78 -28.03
N GLY A 428 -5.06 8.09 -27.94
CA GLY A 428 -4.22 9.04 -28.64
C GLY A 428 -4.00 10.28 -27.77
N ALA A 429 -2.84 10.93 -27.93
CA ALA A 429 -2.48 12.08 -27.11
C ALA A 429 -3.38 13.32 -27.35
N VAL A 430 -3.99 13.45 -28.54
CA VAL A 430 -4.78 14.63 -28.93
C VAL A 430 -6.28 14.30 -28.98
N ASP A 431 -6.67 13.15 -29.56
CA ASP A 431 -8.06 12.77 -29.81
C ASP A 431 -8.46 11.45 -29.13
N GLY A 432 -7.76 11.10 -28.06
CA GLY A 432 -8.05 9.87 -27.32
C GLY A 432 -9.42 9.92 -26.65
N HIS A 433 -10.26 8.92 -26.94
CA HIS A 433 -11.55 8.74 -26.32
C HIS A 433 -11.68 7.33 -25.75
N MET A 434 -11.85 7.27 -24.43
CA MET A 434 -12.15 6.05 -23.69
C MET A 434 -13.08 6.42 -22.54
N ASN A 435 -14.32 5.96 -22.59
CA ASN A 435 -15.22 6.15 -21.45
C ASN A 435 -14.93 5.13 -20.35
N TRP A 436 -15.50 5.33 -19.17
CA TRP A 436 -15.25 4.48 -18.01
C TRP A 436 -15.60 3.00 -18.24
N ILE A 437 -16.71 2.71 -18.94
CA ILE A 437 -17.13 1.32 -19.26
C ILE A 437 -16.10 0.67 -20.18
N GLN A 438 -15.64 1.40 -21.20
CA GLN A 438 -14.60 0.93 -22.11
C GLN A 438 -13.28 0.68 -21.38
N ALA A 439 -12.91 1.55 -20.44
CA ALA A 439 -11.70 1.38 -19.62
C ALA A 439 -11.79 0.10 -18.76
N VAL A 440 -12.92 -0.12 -18.09
CA VAL A 440 -13.16 -1.33 -17.29
C VAL A 440 -13.17 -2.59 -18.19
N ALA A 441 -13.82 -2.54 -19.34
CA ALA A 441 -13.86 -3.66 -20.28
C ALA A 441 -12.46 -4.00 -20.82
N CYS A 442 -11.70 -2.98 -21.25
CA CYS A 442 -10.31 -3.16 -21.71
C CYS A 442 -9.42 -3.73 -20.61
N ALA A 443 -9.51 -3.17 -19.39
CA ALA A 443 -8.74 -3.66 -18.25
C ALA A 443 -9.10 -5.13 -17.93
N ALA A 444 -10.38 -5.49 -17.92
CA ALA A 444 -10.82 -6.85 -17.64
C ALA A 444 -10.35 -7.85 -18.72
N LEU A 445 -10.54 -7.52 -20.00
CA LEU A 445 -10.12 -8.39 -21.11
C LEU A 445 -8.60 -8.58 -21.13
N LEU A 446 -7.84 -7.50 -21.00
CA LEU A 446 -6.37 -7.57 -20.95
C LEU A 446 -5.87 -8.30 -19.70
N ALA A 447 -6.54 -8.13 -18.55
CA ALA A 447 -6.22 -8.87 -17.34
C ALA A 447 -6.43 -10.37 -17.52
N ILE A 448 -7.53 -10.79 -18.18
CA ILE A 448 -7.80 -12.20 -18.48
C ILE A 448 -6.73 -12.77 -19.42
N VAL A 449 -6.42 -12.06 -20.50
CA VAL A 449 -5.36 -12.47 -21.45
C VAL A 449 -4.02 -12.58 -20.75
N ALA A 450 -3.62 -11.54 -19.99
CA ALA A 450 -2.39 -11.53 -19.23
C ALA A 450 -2.34 -12.68 -18.19
N PHE A 451 -3.46 -12.95 -17.52
CA PHE A 451 -3.55 -14.04 -16.55
C PHE A 451 -3.36 -15.41 -17.21
N ILE A 452 -4.04 -15.67 -18.33
CA ILE A 452 -3.92 -16.94 -19.08
C ILE A 452 -2.47 -17.15 -19.54
N VAL A 453 -1.86 -16.13 -20.12
CA VAL A 453 -0.48 -16.21 -20.61
C VAL A 453 0.49 -16.39 -19.44
N TYR A 454 0.35 -15.62 -18.37
CA TYR A 454 1.20 -15.68 -17.19
C TYR A 454 1.17 -17.07 -16.53
N VAL A 455 -0.03 -17.59 -16.31
CA VAL A 455 -0.25 -18.93 -15.74
C VAL A 455 0.29 -20.02 -16.68
N GLY A 456 0.08 -19.88 -18.00
CA GLY A 456 0.64 -20.78 -19.01
C GLY A 456 2.18 -20.81 -18.96
N MET A 457 2.81 -19.65 -18.81
CA MET A 457 4.26 -19.52 -18.69
C MET A 457 4.79 -20.07 -17.36
N LEU A 458 4.12 -19.84 -16.23
CA LEU A 458 4.48 -20.45 -14.94
C LEU A 458 4.41 -21.98 -14.99
N ARG A 459 3.41 -22.53 -15.69
CA ARG A 459 3.30 -23.97 -15.91
C ARG A 459 4.43 -24.50 -16.79
N LEU A 460 4.78 -23.80 -17.86
CA LEU A 460 5.89 -24.14 -18.76
C LEU A 460 7.24 -24.13 -18.02
N LEU A 461 7.47 -23.11 -17.19
CA LEU A 461 8.67 -22.94 -16.36
C LEU A 461 8.67 -23.87 -15.14
N ARG A 462 7.65 -24.71 -14.97
CA ARG A 462 7.50 -25.66 -13.86
C ARG A 462 7.66 -24.97 -12.50
N SER A 463 6.90 -23.88 -12.25
CA SER A 463 6.87 -23.22 -10.95
C SER A 463 6.28 -24.18 -9.89
N GLU A 464 6.95 -24.27 -8.75
CA GLU A 464 6.50 -25.10 -7.61
C GLU A 464 5.26 -24.47 -6.97
N GLU A 465 5.27 -23.16 -6.79
CA GLU A 465 4.19 -22.36 -6.20
C GLU A 465 2.89 -22.53 -6.98
N PHE A 466 3.00 -22.55 -8.30
CA PHE A 466 1.85 -22.77 -9.17
C PHE A 466 1.26 -24.19 -9.00
N LYS A 467 2.12 -25.20 -8.86
CA LYS A 467 1.67 -26.59 -8.59
C LYS A 467 0.99 -26.70 -7.22
N GLU A 468 1.56 -26.09 -6.19
CA GLU A 468 0.98 -26.05 -4.85
C GLU A 468 -0.39 -25.33 -4.85
N ALA A 469 -0.52 -24.20 -5.56
CA ALA A 469 -1.78 -23.46 -5.69
C ALA A 469 -2.86 -24.32 -6.39
N ILE A 470 -2.52 -25.00 -7.49
CA ILE A 470 -3.46 -25.90 -8.18
C ILE A 470 -3.87 -27.07 -7.28
N ALA A 471 -2.93 -27.67 -6.56
CA ALA A 471 -3.22 -28.79 -5.65
C ALA A 471 -4.21 -28.35 -4.54
N LEU A 472 -4.01 -27.14 -4.00
CA LEU A 472 -4.91 -26.55 -2.99
C LEU A 472 -6.32 -26.27 -3.53
N ILE A 473 -6.44 -25.75 -4.76
CA ILE A 473 -7.72 -25.50 -5.41
C ILE A 473 -8.42 -26.80 -5.72
N SER A 474 -7.69 -27.80 -6.29
CA SER A 474 -8.25 -29.07 -6.67
C SER A 474 -8.74 -29.89 -5.46
N SER A 475 -8.10 -29.74 -4.30
CA SER A 475 -8.53 -30.39 -3.05
C SER A 475 -9.85 -29.84 -2.50
N ARG A 476 -10.23 -28.61 -2.88
CA ARG A 476 -11.46 -27.94 -2.42
C ARG A 476 -12.67 -28.09 -3.34
N ILE A 477 -12.45 -28.56 -4.60
CA ILE A 477 -13.53 -28.76 -5.57
C ILE A 477 -13.91 -30.24 -5.56
N PRO A 478 -15.14 -30.59 -5.09
CA PRO A 478 -15.63 -31.96 -5.15
C PRO A 478 -15.72 -32.38 -6.64
N GLY A 479 -14.97 -33.37 -7.06
CA GLY A 479 -14.94 -33.87 -8.45
C GLY A 479 -13.58 -33.70 -9.17
N LEU A 480 -12.65 -32.89 -8.65
CA LEU A 480 -11.26 -32.79 -9.14
C LEU A 480 -10.25 -33.49 -8.21
N ARG A 481 -10.72 -34.19 -7.18
CA ARG A 481 -9.85 -35.02 -6.32
C ARG A 481 -9.18 -36.08 -7.19
N LYS A 482 -7.89 -35.92 -7.46
CA LYS A 482 -7.08 -37.07 -7.86
C LYS A 482 -7.06 -38.06 -6.69
N PRO A 483 -7.30 -39.35 -6.91
CA PRO A 483 -7.18 -40.33 -5.84
C PRO A 483 -5.74 -40.27 -5.30
N THR A 484 -5.61 -39.82 -4.07
CA THR A 484 -4.39 -39.92 -3.29
C THR A 484 -4.17 -41.38 -3.00
N SER A 485 -3.00 -41.86 -3.18
CA SER A 485 -2.37 -43.15 -2.86
C SER A 485 -3.28 -44.41 -2.75
N PRO A 486 -2.76 -45.59 -3.09
CA PRO A 486 -3.51 -46.85 -2.94
C PRO A 486 -4.01 -47.13 -1.51
N ASN A 487 -3.38 -46.57 -0.49
CA ASN A 487 -3.79 -46.75 0.91
C ASN A 487 -5.06 -45.96 1.30
N ASP A 488 -5.34 -44.81 0.68
CA ASP A 488 -6.55 -44.03 0.95
C ASP A 488 -7.82 -44.69 0.38
N ARG A 489 -7.66 -45.64 -0.59
CA ARG A 489 -8.78 -46.43 -1.10
C ARG A 489 -9.19 -47.53 -0.11
N LEU A 490 -8.25 -48.09 0.63
CA LEU A 490 -8.55 -49.11 1.64
C LEU A 490 -9.30 -48.50 2.83
N GLU A 491 -8.99 -47.30 3.26
CA GLU A 491 -9.73 -46.62 4.34
C GLU A 491 -11.14 -46.14 3.91
N GLN A 492 -11.37 -45.86 2.61
CA GLN A 492 -12.72 -45.52 2.11
C GLN A 492 -13.58 -46.75 1.91
N ASP A 493 -13.04 -47.86 1.43
CA ASP A 493 -13.76 -49.14 1.29
C ASP A 493 -14.11 -49.76 2.64
N ASP A 494 -13.28 -49.56 3.67
CA ASP A 494 -13.57 -50.02 5.05
C ASP A 494 -14.63 -49.13 5.74
N ALA A 495 -14.76 -47.86 5.35
CA ALA A 495 -15.80 -46.96 5.88
C ALA A 495 -17.17 -47.15 5.21
N GLU A 496 -17.22 -47.58 3.92
CA GLU A 496 -18.48 -47.88 3.23
C GLU A 496 -19.01 -49.30 3.51
N ASN A 497 -18.17 -50.23 3.96
CA ASN A 497 -18.58 -51.62 4.30
C ASN A 497 -18.84 -51.81 5.79
N GLY A 498 -18.81 -50.79 6.60
CA GLY A 498 -19.02 -50.80 8.04
C GLY A 498 -20.39 -50.27 8.55
N GLU A 499 -21.36 -50.05 7.65
CA GLU A 499 -22.77 -49.73 8.02
C GLU A 499 -23.68 -50.94 7.76
#